data_221c205c8e0f97dba653dfe38890e0c5
#
_entry.id   221c205c8e0f97dba653dfe38890e0c5
#
_cell.length_a   1.000
_cell.length_b   1.000
_cell.length_c   1.000
_cell.angle_alpha   90.00
_cell.angle_beta   90.00
_cell.angle_gamma   90.00
#
_symmetry.space_group_name_H-M   'P 1'
#
loop_
_entity.id
_entity.type
_entity.pdbx_description
1 polymer ?
#
loop_
_entity_poly.entity_id
_entity_poly.type
_entity_poly.pdbx_seq_one_letter_code
_entity_poly.pdbx_strand_id
1 'polypeptide(L)'
;STPKPSSAASDVYKRQVHFLSPSKPRKLSRAWFKESKKLIQEIHEKKPIDIIHSNEFASTGVLSWAKKERIPIVLVCHGSLRTELLSFLSSADKRPRHWHWMLLTPLHLIRRCLVWEMPTRRKVDKIILVSPTLERDFSLFSKNKVKVIENGIELPEKKEYVENKGAIKLLCTGRADKQKGFQKAIMALSQIEDMDLELGIVGTGSYLDELKILAKKLKVEDKVIFHGRVSDEDLSRIYSEADIYLIPTMRYEGLPLALLEAMAHGIPTISSKIGGNSDVITHDEDGLFIKPGDLEELIAGIRKLGNNSELRKRISMAARETTEKRFDKNRMVKETLQILETVNGEKD
;
A
#
# COMPACT_ATOMS: atom_id res chain seq x y z
N SER A 1 -2.55 17.06 -18.51
CA SER A 1 -2.71 17.71 -17.19
C SER A 1 -1.90 16.95 -16.17
N THR A 2 -0.88 17.58 -15.62
CA THR A 2 -0.09 17.06 -14.50
C THR A 2 -0.97 16.93 -13.27
N PRO A 3 -0.92 15.82 -12.52
CA PRO A 3 -1.66 15.71 -11.27
C PRO A 3 -1.11 16.73 -10.27
N LYS A 4 -1.96 17.61 -9.74
CA LYS A 4 -1.61 18.47 -8.62
C LYS A 4 -1.37 17.58 -7.39
N PRO A 5 -0.31 17.83 -6.60
CA PRO A 5 -0.16 17.20 -5.30
C PRO A 5 -1.35 17.59 -4.41
N SER A 6 -1.81 16.68 -3.56
CA SER A 6 -2.86 16.98 -2.59
C SER A 6 -2.46 18.17 -1.72
N SER A 7 -3.37 19.11 -1.51
CA SER A 7 -3.13 20.39 -0.84
C SER A 7 -2.64 20.27 0.63
N ALA A 8 -2.88 19.14 1.29
CA ALA A 8 -2.46 18.91 2.67
C ALA A 8 -0.94 18.73 2.88
N ALA A 9 -0.17 18.43 1.83
CA ALA A 9 1.29 18.26 1.93
C ALA A 9 2.07 19.57 1.74
N SER A 10 1.41 20.68 1.38
CA SER A 10 2.09 21.93 0.98
C SER A 10 2.33 22.94 2.10
N ASP A 11 1.62 22.85 3.23
CA ASP A 11 1.56 23.96 4.18
C ASP A 11 2.50 23.92 5.38
N VAL A 12 3.13 22.78 5.71
CA VAL A 12 3.99 22.70 6.90
C VAL A 12 5.45 23.08 6.62
N TYR A 13 5.90 22.96 5.37
CA TYR A 13 7.21 23.45 4.93
C TYR A 13 7.08 23.97 3.50
N LYS A 14 7.73 25.08 3.15
CA LYS A 14 7.89 25.59 1.77
C LYS A 14 8.67 24.55 0.96
N ARG A 15 8.02 23.45 0.57
CA ARG A 15 8.63 22.39 -0.22
C ARG A 15 8.63 22.80 -1.68
N GLN A 16 9.80 22.94 -2.28
CA GLN A 16 9.94 23.02 -3.72
C GLN A 16 9.80 21.63 -4.30
N VAL A 17 8.80 21.41 -5.17
CA VAL A 17 8.62 20.16 -5.90
C VAL A 17 9.25 20.33 -7.27
N HIS A 18 10.32 19.58 -7.54
CA HIS A 18 10.98 19.55 -8.83
C HIS A 18 10.53 18.30 -9.59
N PHE A 19 9.98 18.49 -10.78
CA PHE A 19 9.58 17.39 -11.65
C PHE A 19 10.68 17.11 -12.68
N LEU A 20 11.13 15.86 -12.73
CA LEU A 20 12.05 15.40 -13.77
C LEU A 20 11.23 14.93 -14.99
N SER A 21 11.44 15.58 -16.13
CA SER A 21 10.95 15.14 -17.42
C SER A 21 12.12 14.52 -18.16
N PRO A 22 12.22 13.23 -18.26
CA PRO A 22 11.72 12.45 -19.38
C PRO A 22 11.30 11.02 -19.01
N SER A 23 10.99 10.73 -17.79
CA SER A 23 10.57 9.38 -17.43
C SER A 23 9.04 9.26 -17.47
N LYS A 24 8.55 8.21 -18.14
CA LYS A 24 7.17 7.78 -17.90
C LYS A 24 7.01 7.52 -16.41
N PRO A 25 5.90 7.95 -15.78
CA PRO A 25 5.65 7.69 -14.37
C PRO A 25 5.97 6.21 -14.03
N ARG A 26 6.72 5.98 -12.94
CA ARG A 26 7.11 4.65 -12.43
C ARG A 26 8.21 3.89 -13.19
N LYS A 27 8.94 4.50 -14.13
CA LYS A 27 10.11 3.85 -14.74
C LYS A 27 11.39 4.55 -14.30
N LEU A 28 12.08 3.98 -13.30
CA LEU A 28 13.46 4.34 -13.01
C LEU A 28 14.34 3.79 -14.13
N SER A 29 15.15 4.66 -14.73
CA SER A 29 16.04 4.34 -15.83
C SER A 29 17.43 4.96 -15.58
N ARG A 30 18.45 4.53 -16.32
CA ARG A 30 19.78 5.16 -16.26
C ARG A 30 19.73 6.66 -16.56
N ALA A 31 18.87 7.07 -17.49
CA ALA A 31 18.66 8.48 -17.82
C ALA A 31 18.05 9.21 -16.61
N TRP A 32 17.03 8.65 -15.98
CA TRP A 32 16.40 9.21 -14.79
C TRP A 32 17.42 9.37 -13.65
N PHE A 33 18.25 8.36 -13.38
CA PHE A 33 19.31 8.46 -12.35
C PHE A 33 20.34 9.55 -12.66
N LYS A 34 20.71 9.75 -13.93
CA LYS A 34 21.63 10.80 -14.35
C LYS A 34 21.05 12.18 -14.12
N GLU A 35 19.80 12.39 -14.49
CA GLU A 35 19.11 13.67 -14.34
C GLU A 35 18.77 14.00 -12.90
N SER A 36 18.32 13.01 -12.11
CA SER A 36 18.08 13.21 -10.67
C SER A 36 19.35 13.63 -9.96
N LYS A 37 20.50 13.02 -10.29
CA LYS A 37 21.78 13.43 -9.76
C LYS A 37 22.11 14.89 -10.10
N LYS A 38 21.97 15.28 -11.38
CA LYS A 38 22.25 16.65 -11.83
C LYS A 38 21.40 17.66 -11.06
N LEU A 39 20.08 17.40 -10.97
CA LEU A 39 19.16 18.27 -10.26
C LEU A 39 19.49 18.42 -8.78
N ILE A 40 19.81 17.30 -8.10
CA ILE A 40 20.18 17.33 -6.68
C ILE A 40 21.49 18.11 -6.47
N GLN A 41 22.47 18.01 -7.37
CA GLN A 41 23.70 18.79 -7.33
C GLN A 41 23.42 20.28 -7.49
N GLU A 42 22.59 20.67 -8.47
CA GLU A 42 22.18 22.06 -8.69
C GLU A 42 21.41 22.65 -7.48
N ILE A 43 20.62 21.83 -6.79
CA ILE A 43 19.94 22.24 -5.55
C ILE A 43 20.98 22.44 -4.43
N HIS A 44 21.90 21.50 -4.27
CA HIS A 44 22.93 21.56 -3.24
C HIS A 44 23.86 22.75 -3.39
N GLU A 45 24.24 23.12 -4.63
CA GLU A 45 25.03 24.32 -4.93
C GLU A 45 24.33 25.62 -4.50
N LYS A 46 22.99 25.67 -4.64
CA LYS A 46 22.18 26.83 -4.24
C LYS A 46 21.88 26.87 -2.74
N LYS A 47 21.65 25.71 -2.17
CA LYS A 47 21.34 25.52 -0.75
C LYS A 47 21.86 24.17 -0.32
N PRO A 48 22.82 24.10 0.61
CA PRO A 48 23.38 22.85 1.08
C PRO A 48 22.29 21.88 1.57
N ILE A 49 22.42 20.64 1.15
CA ILE A 49 21.54 19.53 1.55
C ILE A 49 22.20 18.84 2.73
N ASP A 50 21.48 18.73 3.85
CA ASP A 50 21.97 18.06 5.05
C ASP A 50 21.76 16.55 5.00
N ILE A 51 20.64 16.08 4.41
CA ILE A 51 20.26 14.68 4.37
C ILE A 51 19.38 14.37 3.14
N ILE A 52 19.50 13.17 2.61
CA ILE A 52 18.66 12.67 1.53
C ILE A 52 17.70 11.59 2.08
N HIS A 53 16.41 11.87 2.05
CA HIS A 53 15.36 10.91 2.36
C HIS A 53 14.80 10.33 1.04
N SER A 54 14.96 9.01 0.83
CA SER A 54 14.70 8.35 -0.45
C SER A 54 13.73 7.19 -0.31
N ASN A 55 12.84 7.03 -1.27
CA ASN A 55 11.98 5.87 -1.38
C ASN A 55 12.59 4.81 -2.29
N GLU A 56 12.58 3.55 -1.83
CA GLU A 56 13.14 2.40 -2.54
C GLU A 56 14.57 2.70 -3.03
N PHE A 57 14.91 2.30 -4.24
CA PHE A 57 16.24 2.54 -4.83
C PHE A 57 16.34 3.85 -5.64
N ALA A 58 15.46 4.84 -5.41
CA ALA A 58 15.49 6.11 -6.14
C ALA A 58 16.81 6.88 -5.94
N SER A 59 17.47 6.76 -4.79
CA SER A 59 18.78 7.38 -4.52
C SER A 59 19.96 6.73 -5.23
N THR A 60 19.79 5.64 -5.99
CA THR A 60 20.89 4.92 -6.66
C THR A 60 21.81 5.84 -7.48
N GLY A 61 21.24 6.81 -8.17
CA GLY A 61 22.00 7.75 -9.02
C GLY A 61 22.92 8.70 -8.26
N VAL A 62 22.62 8.98 -6.99
CA VAL A 62 23.34 9.98 -6.18
C VAL A 62 24.27 9.40 -5.13
N LEU A 63 24.25 8.09 -4.89
CA LEU A 63 25.01 7.41 -3.82
C LEU A 63 26.49 7.80 -3.76
N SER A 64 27.19 7.75 -4.90
CA SER A 64 28.64 8.04 -4.94
C SER A 64 28.95 9.51 -4.71
N TRP A 65 28.09 10.39 -5.19
CA TRP A 65 28.20 11.82 -4.99
C TRP A 65 27.87 12.19 -3.53
N ALA A 66 26.75 11.73 -3.00
CA ALA A 66 26.36 12.00 -1.62
C ALA A 66 27.44 11.55 -0.61
N LYS A 67 28.05 10.37 -0.87
CA LYS A 67 29.20 9.90 -0.07
C LYS A 67 30.39 10.84 -0.14
N LYS A 68 30.70 11.40 -1.32
CA LYS A 68 31.80 12.37 -1.49
C LYS A 68 31.54 13.66 -0.74
N GLU A 69 30.31 14.16 -0.81
CA GLU A 69 29.88 15.38 -0.10
C GLU A 69 29.53 15.13 1.38
N ARG A 70 29.69 13.89 1.88
CA ARG A 70 29.32 13.49 3.25
C ARG A 70 27.85 13.74 3.59
N ILE A 71 26.97 13.62 2.60
CA ILE A 71 25.52 13.77 2.78
C ILE A 71 24.91 12.38 3.08
N PRO A 72 24.35 12.16 4.26
CA PRO A 72 23.77 10.89 4.61
C PRO A 72 22.47 10.63 3.84
N ILE A 73 22.17 9.34 3.64
CA ILE A 73 20.98 8.87 2.92
C ILE A 73 20.19 7.93 3.82
N VAL A 74 18.93 8.26 4.05
CA VAL A 74 17.94 7.39 4.70
C VAL A 74 16.98 6.83 3.64
N LEU A 75 16.86 5.52 3.59
CA LEU A 75 16.08 4.79 2.60
C LEU A 75 14.80 4.25 3.24
N VAL A 76 13.63 4.52 2.64
CA VAL A 76 12.37 3.86 3.01
C VAL A 76 12.09 2.72 2.03
N CYS A 77 11.82 1.53 2.55
CA CYS A 77 11.51 0.34 1.77
C CYS A 77 10.06 -0.09 2.01
N HIS A 78 9.29 -0.14 0.92
CA HIS A 78 7.88 -0.58 0.90
C HIS A 78 7.72 -2.04 0.49
N GLY A 79 8.80 -2.70 0.06
CA GLY A 79 8.80 -4.09 -0.38
C GLY A 79 10.20 -4.68 -0.47
N SER A 80 10.26 -5.92 -0.90
CA SER A 80 11.49 -6.66 -1.11
C SER A 80 11.42 -7.49 -2.39
N LEU A 81 12.57 -7.98 -2.87
CA LEU A 81 12.60 -8.95 -3.96
C LEU A 81 11.72 -10.17 -3.66
N ARG A 82 11.76 -10.66 -2.41
CA ARG A 82 10.96 -11.81 -1.99
C ARG A 82 9.46 -11.51 -2.11
N THR A 83 8.99 -10.36 -1.60
CA THR A 83 7.57 -10.00 -1.67
C THR A 83 7.10 -9.82 -3.12
N GLU A 84 7.94 -9.30 -4.01
CA GLU A 84 7.63 -9.18 -5.43
C GLU A 84 7.61 -10.53 -6.15
N LEU A 85 8.57 -11.41 -5.87
CA LEU A 85 8.59 -12.77 -6.43
C LEU A 85 7.39 -13.61 -5.95
N LEU A 86 7.06 -13.54 -4.66
CA LEU A 86 5.89 -14.23 -4.13
C LEU A 86 4.59 -13.69 -4.75
N SER A 87 4.48 -12.37 -4.92
CA SER A 87 3.34 -11.75 -5.60
C SER A 87 3.24 -12.19 -7.06
N PHE A 88 4.38 -12.31 -7.74
CA PHE A 88 4.42 -12.83 -9.11
C PHE A 88 3.95 -14.28 -9.16
N LEU A 89 4.47 -15.14 -8.29
CA LEU A 89 4.12 -16.57 -8.25
C LEU A 89 2.65 -16.80 -7.89
N SER A 90 2.11 -16.02 -6.95
CA SER A 90 0.70 -16.15 -6.54
C SER A 90 -0.29 -15.71 -7.61
N SER A 91 0.15 -14.86 -8.55
CA SER A 91 -0.68 -14.33 -9.63
C SER A 91 -0.41 -14.97 -11.00
N ALA A 92 0.60 -15.84 -11.08
CA ALA A 92 0.96 -16.48 -12.34
C ALA A 92 -0.24 -17.27 -12.89
N ASP A 93 -0.76 -16.79 -14.02
CA ASP A 93 -1.79 -17.52 -14.77
C ASP A 93 -1.14 -18.79 -15.33
N LYS A 94 -1.62 -19.96 -14.93
CA LYS A 94 -1.11 -21.27 -15.39
C LYS A 94 -1.36 -21.55 -16.86
N ARG A 95 -1.79 -20.54 -17.65
CA ARG A 95 -2.05 -20.73 -19.09
C ARG A 95 -0.75 -20.77 -19.88
N PRO A 96 -0.60 -21.70 -20.83
CA PRO A 96 0.62 -21.89 -21.62
C PRO A 96 1.02 -20.68 -22.47
N ARG A 97 0.10 -19.76 -22.73
CA ARG A 97 0.28 -18.62 -23.65
C ARG A 97 1.34 -17.59 -23.20
N HIS A 98 1.74 -17.61 -21.93
CA HIS A 98 2.65 -16.62 -21.35
C HIS A 98 3.86 -17.21 -20.63
N TRP A 99 4.28 -18.41 -20.97
CA TRP A 99 5.40 -19.11 -20.33
C TRP A 99 6.72 -18.32 -20.33
N HIS A 100 6.99 -17.53 -21.38
CA HIS A 100 8.16 -16.67 -21.47
C HIS A 100 8.17 -15.56 -20.40
N TRP A 101 7.00 -15.03 -20.02
CA TRP A 101 6.87 -14.07 -18.92
C TRP A 101 7.14 -14.71 -17.56
N MET A 102 6.78 -15.98 -17.39
CA MET A 102 7.07 -16.73 -16.16
C MET A 102 8.57 -16.92 -15.95
N LEU A 103 9.36 -17.04 -17.02
CA LEU A 103 10.81 -17.19 -16.96
C LEU A 103 11.54 -15.84 -16.88
N LEU A 104 11.12 -14.85 -17.68
CA LEU A 104 11.83 -13.58 -17.81
C LEU A 104 11.58 -12.62 -16.62
N THR A 105 10.38 -12.64 -16.05
CA THR A 105 10.05 -11.72 -14.94
C THR A 105 10.90 -11.99 -13.69
N PRO A 106 11.03 -13.23 -13.18
CA PRO A 106 11.92 -13.51 -12.05
C PRO A 106 13.37 -13.10 -12.32
N LEU A 107 13.89 -13.39 -13.51
CA LEU A 107 15.25 -12.99 -13.91
C LEU A 107 15.42 -11.47 -13.91
N HIS A 108 14.41 -10.73 -14.41
CA HIS A 108 14.42 -9.27 -14.38
C HIS A 108 14.41 -8.73 -12.95
N LEU A 109 13.58 -9.29 -12.07
CA LEU A 109 13.50 -8.91 -10.65
C LEU A 109 14.82 -9.18 -9.93
N ILE A 110 15.41 -10.37 -10.13
CA ILE A 110 16.71 -10.73 -9.57
C ILE A 110 17.80 -9.78 -10.06
N ARG A 111 17.86 -9.53 -11.38
CA ARG A 111 18.83 -8.58 -11.95
C ARG A 111 18.65 -7.18 -11.37
N ARG A 112 17.43 -6.69 -11.24
CA ARG A 112 17.13 -5.39 -10.62
C ARG A 112 17.63 -5.33 -9.19
N CYS A 113 17.36 -6.36 -8.41
CA CYS A 113 17.82 -6.47 -7.03
C CYS A 113 19.34 -6.43 -6.94
N LEU A 114 20.05 -7.25 -7.74
CA LEU A 114 21.50 -7.33 -7.68
C LEU A 114 22.20 -6.07 -8.19
N VAL A 115 21.66 -5.43 -9.24
CA VAL A 115 22.31 -4.27 -9.88
C VAL A 115 21.99 -2.95 -9.17
N TRP A 116 20.77 -2.78 -8.63
CA TRP A 116 20.33 -1.50 -8.10
C TRP A 116 19.97 -1.53 -6.61
N GLU A 117 19.14 -2.50 -6.19
CA GLU A 117 18.61 -2.48 -4.82
C GLU A 117 19.68 -2.83 -3.79
N MET A 118 20.37 -3.95 -3.95
CA MET A 118 21.39 -4.38 -2.99
C MET A 118 22.57 -3.42 -2.88
N PRO A 119 23.13 -2.89 -3.99
CA PRO A 119 24.16 -1.85 -3.90
C PRO A 119 23.66 -0.58 -3.21
N THR A 120 22.42 -0.15 -3.45
CA THR A 120 21.82 1.01 -2.78
C THR A 120 21.68 0.74 -1.28
N ARG A 121 21.03 -0.36 -0.90
CA ARG A 121 20.83 -0.76 0.50
C ARG A 121 22.13 -0.89 1.28
N ARG A 122 23.22 -1.33 0.64
CA ARG A 122 24.54 -1.43 1.29
C ARG A 122 25.19 -0.07 1.54
N LYS A 123 24.95 0.91 0.67
CA LYS A 123 25.64 2.21 0.68
C LYS A 123 24.91 3.32 1.45
N VAL A 124 23.61 3.18 1.70
CA VAL A 124 22.84 4.14 2.50
C VAL A 124 23.15 3.99 3.98
N ASP A 125 22.91 5.03 4.76
CA ASP A 125 23.25 5.08 6.19
C ASP A 125 22.21 4.37 7.06
N LYS A 126 20.92 4.62 6.82
CA LYS A 126 19.81 3.94 7.50
C LYS A 126 18.75 3.45 6.50
N ILE A 127 18.04 2.41 6.92
CA ILE A 127 16.93 1.82 6.16
C ILE A 127 15.72 1.78 7.08
N ILE A 128 14.62 2.39 6.64
CA ILE A 128 13.31 2.32 7.29
C ILE A 128 12.47 1.29 6.54
N LEU A 129 11.94 0.32 7.26
CA LEU A 129 10.99 -0.66 6.74
C LEU A 129 9.58 -0.26 7.17
N VAL A 130 8.64 -0.28 6.26
CA VAL A 130 7.26 0.14 6.55
C VAL A 130 6.42 -0.92 7.28
N SER A 131 6.94 -2.13 7.46
CA SER A 131 6.27 -3.19 8.22
C SER A 131 7.25 -4.20 8.80
N PRO A 132 6.92 -4.86 9.93
CA PRO A 132 7.73 -5.90 10.55
C PRO A 132 7.97 -7.11 9.63
N THR A 133 6.98 -7.50 8.82
CA THR A 133 7.09 -8.61 7.86
C THR A 133 8.29 -8.47 6.92
N LEU A 134 8.75 -7.24 6.66
CA LEU A 134 9.92 -6.99 5.81
C LEU A 134 11.25 -7.27 6.52
N GLU A 135 11.34 -7.28 7.86
CA GLU A 135 12.61 -7.45 8.59
C GLU A 135 13.38 -8.70 8.17
N ARG A 136 12.67 -9.81 7.95
CA ARG A 136 13.27 -11.06 7.49
C ARG A 136 14.10 -10.89 6.21
N ASP A 137 13.62 -10.05 5.30
CA ASP A 137 14.25 -9.86 3.98
C ASP A 137 15.46 -8.91 4.06
N PHE A 138 15.63 -8.26 5.22
CA PHE A 138 16.72 -7.34 5.52
C PHE A 138 17.66 -7.87 6.62
N SER A 139 17.53 -9.14 7.01
CA SER A 139 18.34 -9.78 8.07
C SER A 139 19.85 -9.76 7.81
N LEU A 140 20.28 -9.56 6.57
CA LEU A 140 21.70 -9.42 6.19
C LEU A 140 22.30 -8.04 6.60
N PHE A 141 21.46 -7.08 7.02
CA PHE A 141 21.89 -5.78 7.48
C PHE A 141 21.90 -5.72 9.01
N SER A 142 22.80 -4.94 9.59
CA SER A 142 22.85 -4.80 11.05
C SER A 142 21.57 -4.16 11.59
N LYS A 143 21.17 -4.54 12.81
CA LYS A 143 20.01 -3.93 13.50
C LYS A 143 20.15 -2.41 13.67
N ASN A 144 21.38 -1.89 13.77
CA ASN A 144 21.62 -0.45 13.84
C ASN A 144 21.34 0.27 12.52
N LYS A 145 21.37 -0.45 11.38
CA LYS A 145 21.10 0.11 10.06
C LYS A 145 19.64 0.06 9.68
N VAL A 146 18.89 -0.90 10.19
CA VAL A 146 17.49 -1.16 9.83
C VAL A 146 16.59 -0.79 11.00
N LYS A 147 15.52 -0.04 10.72
CA LYS A 147 14.48 0.30 11.68
C LYS A 147 13.11 0.10 11.04
N VAL A 148 12.19 -0.48 11.78
CA VAL A 148 10.78 -0.53 11.37
C VAL A 148 10.10 0.74 11.86
N ILE A 149 9.47 1.46 10.93
CA ILE A 149 8.52 2.55 11.20
C ILE A 149 7.31 2.29 10.32
N GLU A 150 6.25 1.79 10.94
CA GLU A 150 5.03 1.46 10.22
C GLU A 150 4.40 2.70 9.60
N ASN A 151 3.81 2.55 8.40
CA ASN A 151 3.09 3.64 7.75
C ASN A 151 2.04 4.23 8.68
N GLY A 152 1.91 5.55 8.64
CA GLY A 152 0.85 6.29 9.31
C GLY A 152 -0.07 6.95 8.31
N ILE A 153 -1.31 7.13 8.70
CA ILE A 153 -2.34 7.83 7.93
C ILE A 153 -2.90 9.00 8.72
N GLU A 154 -3.53 9.92 8.02
CA GLU A 154 -4.35 10.94 8.64
C GLU A 154 -5.62 10.31 9.17
N LEU A 155 -5.87 10.49 10.47
CA LEU A 155 -7.06 9.91 11.08
C LEU A 155 -8.29 10.78 10.74
N PRO A 156 -9.35 10.18 10.13
CA PRO A 156 -10.59 10.90 9.90
C PRO A 156 -11.26 11.26 11.25
N GLU A 157 -12.21 12.18 11.23
CA GLU A 157 -13.03 12.46 12.41
C GLU A 157 -13.68 11.17 12.92
N LYS A 158 -13.65 11.00 14.24
CA LYS A 158 -14.26 9.84 14.88
C LYS A 158 -15.77 9.95 14.76
N LYS A 159 -16.40 8.98 14.13
CA LYS A 159 -17.84 8.85 14.05
C LYS A 159 -18.31 7.72 14.95
N GLU A 160 -19.50 7.88 15.53
CA GLU A 160 -20.17 6.77 16.19
C GLU A 160 -20.58 5.71 15.17
N TYR A 161 -20.50 4.45 15.56
CA TYR A 161 -21.01 3.36 14.74
C TYR A 161 -22.52 3.48 14.58
N VAL A 162 -22.97 3.62 13.34
CA VAL A 162 -24.39 3.63 12.99
C VAL A 162 -24.69 2.40 12.16
N GLU A 163 -25.62 1.58 12.62
CA GLU A 163 -26.05 0.41 11.88
C GLU A 163 -26.84 0.81 10.62
N ASN A 164 -26.40 0.35 9.48
CA ASN A 164 -27.16 0.48 8.24
C ASN A 164 -28.37 -0.48 8.25
N LYS A 165 -29.55 0.07 7.96
CA LYS A 165 -30.81 -0.70 7.91
C LYS A 165 -31.18 -1.16 6.50
N GLY A 166 -30.41 -0.79 5.48
CA GLY A 166 -30.59 -1.18 4.08
C GLY A 166 -29.68 -2.32 3.68
N ALA A 167 -29.39 -2.40 2.39
CA ALA A 167 -28.40 -3.32 1.84
C ALA A 167 -27.04 -3.13 2.52
N ILE A 168 -26.36 -4.24 2.83
CA ILE A 168 -25.01 -4.19 3.40
C ILE A 168 -24.03 -3.76 2.33
N LYS A 169 -23.33 -2.65 2.57
CA LYS A 169 -22.38 -2.07 1.62
C LYS A 169 -20.98 -2.64 1.81
N LEU A 170 -20.58 -3.48 0.87
CA LEU A 170 -19.23 -3.99 0.74
C LEU A 170 -18.37 -2.98 -0.03
N LEU A 171 -17.11 -2.81 0.34
CA LEU A 171 -16.20 -1.88 -0.32
C LEU A 171 -14.84 -2.51 -0.62
N CYS A 172 -14.36 -2.30 -1.84
CA CYS A 172 -12.98 -2.53 -2.24
C CYS A 172 -12.37 -1.23 -2.76
N THR A 173 -11.15 -0.87 -2.34
CA THR A 173 -10.45 0.30 -2.87
C THR A 173 -9.04 -0.03 -3.34
N GLY A 174 -8.58 0.70 -4.35
CA GLY A 174 -7.21 0.59 -4.86
C GLY A 174 -7.13 0.38 -6.35
N ARG A 175 -5.92 0.03 -6.83
CA ARG A 175 -5.71 -0.20 -8.25
C ARG A 175 -6.40 -1.49 -8.71
N ALA A 176 -7.26 -1.41 -9.71
CA ALA A 176 -7.96 -2.56 -10.28
C ALA A 176 -7.00 -3.44 -11.09
N ASP A 177 -6.15 -4.18 -10.39
CA ASP A 177 -5.25 -5.20 -10.91
C ASP A 177 -5.76 -6.59 -10.51
N LYS A 178 -5.52 -7.59 -11.33
CA LYS A 178 -5.93 -8.99 -11.06
C LYS A 178 -5.48 -9.47 -9.67
N GLN A 179 -4.29 -9.04 -9.22
CA GLN A 179 -3.71 -9.42 -7.93
C GLN A 179 -4.44 -8.84 -6.71
N LYS A 180 -5.18 -7.75 -6.88
CA LYS A 180 -5.99 -7.15 -5.79
C LYS A 180 -7.21 -7.99 -5.41
N GLY A 181 -7.60 -8.94 -6.27
CA GLY A 181 -8.62 -9.92 -5.92
C GLY A 181 -10.07 -9.41 -6.00
N PHE A 182 -10.34 -8.23 -6.56
CA PHE A 182 -11.69 -7.67 -6.66
C PHE A 182 -12.68 -8.60 -7.40
N GLN A 183 -12.18 -9.43 -8.31
CA GLN A 183 -12.98 -10.49 -8.94
C GLN A 183 -13.53 -11.49 -7.91
N LYS A 184 -12.84 -11.72 -6.78
CA LYS A 184 -13.32 -12.61 -5.72
C LYS A 184 -14.49 -11.96 -4.96
N ALA A 185 -14.46 -10.64 -4.75
CA ALA A 185 -15.58 -9.92 -4.15
C ALA A 185 -16.84 -10.00 -5.04
N ILE A 186 -16.69 -9.82 -6.37
CA ILE A 186 -17.80 -9.97 -7.31
C ILE A 186 -18.33 -11.42 -7.34
N MET A 187 -17.44 -12.42 -7.30
CA MET A 187 -17.84 -13.83 -7.24
C MET A 187 -18.53 -14.16 -5.92
N ALA A 188 -18.07 -13.64 -4.78
CA ALA A 188 -18.73 -13.82 -3.50
C ALA A 188 -20.15 -13.21 -3.51
N LEU A 189 -20.27 -11.97 -4.03
CA LEU A 189 -21.57 -11.31 -4.19
C LEU A 189 -22.56 -12.16 -4.99
N SER A 190 -22.13 -12.84 -6.07
CA SER A 190 -23.00 -13.67 -6.91
C SER A 190 -23.42 -14.99 -6.26
N GLN A 191 -22.77 -15.41 -5.17
CA GLN A 191 -23.07 -16.65 -4.46
C GLN A 191 -23.81 -16.44 -3.13
N ILE A 192 -23.96 -15.18 -2.70
CA ILE A 192 -24.70 -14.83 -1.49
C ILE A 192 -26.05 -14.25 -1.92
N GLU A 193 -27.02 -15.13 -2.09
CA GLU A 193 -28.38 -14.76 -2.54
C GLU A 193 -29.33 -14.45 -1.37
N ASP A 194 -28.99 -14.92 -0.18
CA ASP A 194 -29.77 -14.83 1.06
C ASP A 194 -29.56 -13.52 1.84
N MET A 195 -28.81 -12.58 1.27
CA MET A 195 -28.54 -11.28 1.88
C MET A 195 -28.68 -10.16 0.84
N ASP A 196 -29.16 -9.01 1.27
CA ASP A 196 -29.16 -7.80 0.45
C ASP A 196 -27.80 -7.11 0.54
N LEU A 197 -27.02 -7.21 -0.55
CA LEU A 197 -25.63 -6.75 -0.63
C LEU A 197 -25.42 -5.82 -1.82
N GLU A 198 -24.64 -4.76 -1.61
CA GLU A 198 -24.08 -3.92 -2.65
C GLU A 198 -22.55 -3.94 -2.56
N LEU A 199 -21.84 -3.86 -3.69
CA LEU A 199 -20.37 -3.81 -3.75
C LEU A 199 -19.90 -2.54 -4.44
N GLY A 200 -19.24 -1.65 -3.69
CA GLY A 200 -18.49 -0.52 -4.21
C GLY A 200 -17.06 -0.92 -4.60
N ILE A 201 -16.60 -0.54 -5.79
CA ILE A 201 -15.21 -0.69 -6.24
C ILE A 201 -14.67 0.69 -6.61
N VAL A 202 -13.72 1.20 -5.81
CA VAL A 202 -13.06 2.49 -6.05
C VAL A 202 -11.67 2.27 -6.61
N GLY A 203 -11.39 2.93 -7.73
CA GLY A 203 -10.09 2.92 -8.37
C GLY A 203 -10.15 2.55 -9.84
N THR A 204 -8.99 2.63 -10.49
CA THR A 204 -8.78 2.31 -11.89
C THR A 204 -7.62 1.34 -12.07
N GLY A 205 -7.54 0.67 -13.20
CA GLY A 205 -6.45 -0.27 -13.47
C GLY A 205 -6.69 -1.08 -14.72
N SER A 206 -5.69 -1.89 -15.09
CA SER A 206 -5.73 -2.68 -16.31
C SER A 206 -6.74 -3.83 -16.31
N TYR A 207 -7.31 -4.12 -15.15
CA TYR A 207 -8.26 -5.24 -14.98
C TYR A 207 -9.70 -4.75 -14.75
N LEU A 208 -9.97 -3.43 -14.89
CA LEU A 208 -11.28 -2.86 -14.60
C LEU A 208 -12.37 -3.33 -15.57
N ASP A 209 -12.03 -3.42 -16.86
CA ASP A 209 -13.01 -3.85 -17.88
C ASP A 209 -13.38 -5.34 -17.73
N GLU A 210 -12.40 -6.17 -17.35
CA GLU A 210 -12.63 -7.58 -17.04
C GLU A 210 -13.53 -7.75 -15.81
N LEU A 211 -13.41 -6.86 -14.79
CA LEU A 211 -14.32 -6.88 -13.63
C LEU A 211 -15.76 -6.55 -14.03
N LYS A 212 -15.97 -5.56 -14.90
CA LYS A 212 -17.30 -5.21 -15.42
C LYS A 212 -17.92 -6.36 -16.22
N ILE A 213 -17.12 -6.99 -17.10
CA ILE A 213 -17.55 -8.17 -17.87
C ILE A 213 -17.90 -9.32 -16.91
N LEU A 214 -17.13 -9.52 -15.85
CA LEU A 214 -17.40 -10.56 -14.85
C LEU A 214 -18.71 -10.32 -14.11
N ALA A 215 -18.97 -9.07 -13.65
CA ALA A 215 -20.21 -8.71 -12.98
C ALA A 215 -21.43 -9.01 -13.86
N LYS A 216 -21.39 -8.62 -15.14
CA LYS A 216 -22.44 -8.91 -16.13
C LYS A 216 -22.60 -10.41 -16.37
N LYS A 217 -21.50 -11.16 -16.52
CA LYS A 217 -21.51 -12.61 -16.70
C LYS A 217 -22.19 -13.34 -15.54
N LEU A 218 -21.97 -12.83 -14.31
CA LEU A 218 -22.55 -13.39 -13.09
C LEU A 218 -23.91 -12.80 -12.73
N LYS A 219 -24.45 -11.89 -13.56
CA LYS A 219 -25.78 -11.25 -13.38
C LYS A 219 -25.91 -10.50 -12.05
N VAL A 220 -24.83 -9.79 -11.66
CA VAL A 220 -24.78 -8.95 -10.45
C VAL A 220 -24.35 -7.52 -10.76
N GLU A 221 -24.40 -7.10 -12.03
CA GLU A 221 -24.00 -5.75 -12.44
C GLU A 221 -24.79 -4.64 -11.74
N ASP A 222 -26.05 -4.87 -11.43
CA ASP A 222 -26.92 -3.92 -10.73
C ASP A 222 -26.57 -3.78 -9.24
N LYS A 223 -25.82 -4.73 -8.69
CA LYS A 223 -25.33 -4.73 -7.29
C LYS A 223 -23.88 -4.25 -7.18
N VAL A 224 -23.18 -3.95 -8.29
CA VAL A 224 -21.77 -3.53 -8.29
C VAL A 224 -21.61 -2.11 -8.82
N ILE A 225 -21.15 -1.21 -7.97
CA ILE A 225 -20.90 0.18 -8.31
C ILE A 225 -19.41 0.38 -8.57
N PHE A 226 -19.05 0.71 -9.81
CA PHE A 226 -17.69 1.05 -10.20
C PHE A 226 -17.49 2.57 -10.14
N HIS A 227 -16.92 3.09 -9.06
CA HIS A 227 -16.72 4.53 -8.83
C HIS A 227 -15.61 5.13 -9.70
N GLY A 228 -14.69 4.28 -10.23
CA GLY A 228 -13.51 4.80 -10.90
C GLY A 228 -12.59 5.55 -9.95
N ARG A 229 -11.94 6.62 -10.46
CA ARG A 229 -11.12 7.52 -9.65
C ARG A 229 -11.99 8.61 -9.06
N VAL A 230 -11.94 8.77 -7.75
CA VAL A 230 -12.69 9.78 -6.99
C VAL A 230 -11.75 10.79 -6.34
N SER A 231 -12.29 11.89 -5.82
CA SER A 231 -11.57 12.85 -4.97
C SER A 231 -11.31 12.25 -3.57
N ASP A 232 -10.41 12.85 -2.80
CA ASP A 232 -10.13 12.41 -1.43
C ASP A 232 -11.37 12.61 -0.53
N GLU A 233 -12.16 13.67 -0.75
CA GLU A 233 -13.41 13.94 -0.05
C GLU A 233 -14.48 12.89 -0.36
N ASP A 234 -14.66 12.54 -1.65
CA ASP A 234 -15.58 11.46 -2.05
C ASP A 234 -15.12 10.10 -1.52
N LEU A 235 -13.81 9.84 -1.51
CA LEU A 235 -13.27 8.60 -0.97
C LEU A 235 -13.57 8.47 0.52
N SER A 236 -13.38 9.54 1.30
CA SER A 236 -13.71 9.56 2.72
C SER A 236 -15.21 9.35 2.96
N ARG A 237 -16.06 9.93 2.12
CA ARG A 237 -17.52 9.70 2.17
C ARG A 237 -17.86 8.24 1.88
N ILE A 238 -17.28 7.65 0.82
CA ILE A 238 -17.51 6.25 0.45
C ILE A 238 -17.05 5.30 1.56
N TYR A 239 -15.87 5.56 2.18
CA TYR A 239 -15.44 4.80 3.36
C TYR A 239 -16.48 4.91 4.49
N SER A 240 -16.98 6.12 4.78
CA SER A 240 -17.93 6.36 5.88
C SER A 240 -19.30 5.69 5.68
N GLU A 241 -19.65 5.33 4.44
CA GLU A 241 -20.90 4.65 4.09
C GLU A 241 -20.77 3.14 4.02
N ALA A 242 -19.55 2.59 4.06
CA ALA A 242 -19.32 1.15 3.93
C ALA A 242 -19.53 0.41 5.24
N ASP A 243 -20.16 -0.76 5.19
CA ASP A 243 -20.40 -1.64 6.33
C ASP A 243 -19.28 -2.68 6.51
N ILE A 244 -18.69 -3.15 5.40
CA ILE A 244 -17.62 -4.16 5.41
C ILE A 244 -16.61 -3.81 4.32
N TYR A 245 -15.33 -3.76 4.71
CA TYR A 245 -14.24 -3.55 3.78
C TYR A 245 -13.56 -4.86 3.39
N LEU A 246 -13.29 -5.05 2.08
CA LEU A 246 -12.76 -6.28 1.55
C LEU A 246 -11.37 -6.07 0.93
N ILE A 247 -10.38 -6.84 1.38
CA ILE A 247 -9.02 -6.92 0.79
C ILE A 247 -8.70 -8.38 0.42
N PRO A 248 -9.34 -8.95 -0.60
CA PRO A 248 -9.12 -10.34 -1.01
C PRO A 248 -7.87 -10.46 -1.89
N THR A 249 -6.80 -9.76 -1.53
CA THR A 249 -5.57 -9.65 -2.32
C THR A 249 -4.77 -10.95 -2.34
N MET A 250 -4.13 -11.23 -3.47
CA MET A 250 -3.10 -12.27 -3.63
C MET A 250 -1.70 -11.67 -3.69
N ARG A 251 -1.59 -10.34 -3.53
CA ARG A 251 -0.33 -9.62 -3.60
C ARG A 251 0.29 -9.47 -2.23
N TYR A 252 1.59 -9.73 -2.14
CA TYR A 252 2.40 -9.40 -0.98
C TYR A 252 2.71 -7.90 -0.99
N GLU A 253 2.08 -7.14 -0.12
CA GLU A 253 2.33 -5.71 0.08
C GLU A 253 3.14 -5.48 1.36
N GLY A 254 3.88 -4.37 1.44
CA GLY A 254 4.61 -4.01 2.65
C GLY A 254 3.63 -3.66 3.78
N LEU A 255 2.92 -2.54 3.63
CA LEU A 255 1.83 -2.13 4.53
C LEU A 255 0.80 -1.34 3.73
N PRO A 256 -0.36 -1.91 3.38
CA PRO A 256 -1.31 -1.26 2.48
C PRO A 256 -2.07 -0.13 3.18
N LEU A 257 -1.92 1.09 2.68
CA LEU A 257 -2.61 2.28 3.22
C LEU A 257 -4.13 2.13 3.20
N ALA A 258 -4.68 1.52 2.15
CA ALA A 258 -6.12 1.30 2.03
C ALA A 258 -6.71 0.45 3.17
N LEU A 259 -5.93 -0.48 3.74
CA LEU A 259 -6.31 -1.22 4.95
C LEU A 259 -6.38 -0.28 6.16
N LEU A 260 -5.34 0.53 6.33
CA LEU A 260 -5.28 1.48 7.44
C LEU A 260 -6.41 2.52 7.36
N GLU A 261 -6.68 3.02 6.15
CA GLU A 261 -7.77 3.97 5.88
C GLU A 261 -9.14 3.38 6.25
N ALA A 262 -9.42 2.15 5.83
CA ALA A 262 -10.67 1.47 6.18
C ALA A 262 -10.82 1.27 7.69
N MET A 263 -9.76 0.78 8.35
CA MET A 263 -9.76 0.58 9.80
C MET A 263 -9.88 1.91 10.57
N ALA A 264 -9.28 2.99 10.06
CA ALA A 264 -9.42 4.32 10.65
C ALA A 264 -10.83 4.89 10.54
N HIS A 265 -11.58 4.53 9.51
CA HIS A 265 -13.01 4.84 9.41
C HIS A 265 -13.87 3.90 10.28
N GLY A 266 -13.24 2.95 10.99
CA GLY A 266 -13.95 1.97 11.80
C GLY A 266 -14.72 0.96 10.97
N ILE A 267 -14.27 0.60 9.76
CA ILE A 267 -14.98 -0.35 8.92
C ILE A 267 -14.47 -1.77 9.22
N PRO A 268 -15.33 -2.70 9.65
CA PRO A 268 -14.98 -4.10 9.79
C PRO A 268 -14.36 -4.65 8.53
N THR A 269 -13.13 -5.14 8.61
CA THR A 269 -12.34 -5.52 7.44
C THR A 269 -12.16 -7.02 7.34
N ILE A 270 -12.39 -7.59 6.15
CA ILE A 270 -12.03 -8.96 5.78
C ILE A 270 -10.81 -8.89 4.86
N SER A 271 -9.68 -9.43 5.30
CA SER A 271 -8.41 -9.33 4.59
C SER A 271 -7.76 -10.68 4.37
N SER A 272 -7.13 -10.86 3.21
CA SER A 272 -6.21 -11.98 3.01
C SER A 272 -5.04 -11.90 3.99
N LYS A 273 -4.72 -13.03 4.66
CA LYS A 273 -3.57 -13.14 5.57
C LYS A 273 -2.26 -13.24 4.78
N ILE A 274 -1.78 -12.10 4.28
CA ILE A 274 -0.62 -12.05 3.37
C ILE A 274 0.14 -10.73 3.52
N GLY A 275 1.48 -10.80 3.51
CA GLY A 275 2.33 -9.61 3.60
C GLY A 275 2.01 -8.77 4.85
N GLY A 276 2.10 -7.46 4.71
CA GLY A 276 1.85 -6.51 5.80
C GLY A 276 0.41 -6.46 6.32
N ASN A 277 -0.56 -7.04 5.62
CA ASN A 277 -1.91 -7.21 6.19
C ASN A 277 -1.83 -8.00 7.52
N SER A 278 -0.92 -8.99 7.56
CA SER A 278 -0.71 -9.83 8.76
C SER A 278 -0.10 -9.08 9.94
N ASP A 279 0.50 -7.92 9.69
CA ASP A 279 1.09 -7.08 10.75
C ASP A 279 0.06 -6.12 11.36
N VAL A 280 -1.06 -5.87 10.66
CA VAL A 280 -2.07 -4.87 11.03
C VAL A 280 -3.21 -5.48 11.82
N ILE A 281 -3.82 -6.55 11.28
CA ILE A 281 -5.05 -7.16 11.83
C ILE A 281 -4.72 -8.22 12.88
N THR A 282 -5.48 -8.19 13.96
CA THR A 282 -5.63 -9.31 14.90
C THR A 282 -6.96 -10.00 14.61
N HIS A 283 -6.89 -11.26 14.16
CA HIS A 283 -8.07 -12.01 13.72
C HIS A 283 -9.13 -12.14 14.82
N ASP A 284 -10.40 -11.89 14.44
CA ASP A 284 -11.58 -11.88 15.32
C ASP A 284 -11.60 -10.74 16.37
N GLU A 285 -10.56 -9.89 16.43
CA GLU A 285 -10.53 -8.72 17.32
C GLU A 285 -10.86 -7.44 16.56
N ASP A 286 -9.99 -7.04 15.63
CA ASP A 286 -10.09 -5.80 14.86
C ASP A 286 -10.25 -6.02 13.35
N GLY A 287 -10.43 -7.28 12.92
CA GLY A 287 -10.70 -7.68 11.55
C GLY A 287 -10.78 -9.20 11.39
N LEU A 288 -11.07 -9.66 10.19
CA LEU A 288 -11.10 -11.07 9.85
C LEU A 288 -10.00 -11.40 8.83
N PHE A 289 -9.32 -12.52 9.03
CA PHE A 289 -8.43 -13.08 8.03
C PHE A 289 -9.10 -14.19 7.23
N ILE A 290 -8.75 -14.21 5.94
CA ILE A 290 -9.03 -15.30 5.01
C ILE A 290 -7.73 -15.77 4.36
N LYS A 291 -7.68 -16.98 3.85
CA LYS A 291 -6.58 -17.44 2.99
C LYS A 291 -6.56 -16.67 1.67
N PRO A 292 -5.38 -16.28 1.17
CA PRO A 292 -5.27 -15.60 -0.11
C PRO A 292 -5.90 -16.38 -1.25
N GLY A 293 -6.88 -15.76 -1.93
CA GLY A 293 -7.58 -16.37 -3.06
C GLY A 293 -8.69 -17.38 -2.70
N ASP A 294 -8.94 -17.62 -1.42
CA ASP A 294 -10.01 -18.51 -0.97
C ASP A 294 -11.37 -17.79 -1.04
N LEU A 295 -12.25 -18.27 -1.92
CA LEU A 295 -13.56 -17.69 -2.14
C LEU A 295 -14.54 -18.11 -1.04
N GLU A 296 -14.46 -19.34 -0.57
CA GLU A 296 -15.36 -19.89 0.45
C GLU A 296 -15.14 -19.20 1.79
N GLU A 297 -13.87 -18.99 2.18
CA GLU A 297 -13.56 -18.22 3.38
C GLU A 297 -14.02 -16.76 3.27
N LEU A 298 -13.94 -16.14 2.08
CA LEU A 298 -14.44 -14.80 1.85
C LEU A 298 -15.97 -14.73 2.01
N ILE A 299 -16.71 -15.68 1.42
CA ILE A 299 -18.17 -15.80 1.57
C ILE A 299 -18.55 -15.99 3.03
N ALA A 300 -17.87 -16.92 3.73
CA ALA A 300 -18.11 -17.17 5.14
C ALA A 300 -17.86 -15.91 6.00
N GLY A 301 -16.78 -15.17 5.72
CA GLY A 301 -16.46 -13.91 6.39
C GLY A 301 -17.53 -12.83 6.15
N ILE A 302 -17.99 -12.67 4.91
CA ILE A 302 -19.08 -11.72 4.57
C ILE A 302 -20.36 -12.11 5.32
N ARG A 303 -20.75 -13.38 5.32
CA ARG A 303 -21.94 -13.85 6.05
C ARG A 303 -21.78 -13.66 7.57
N LYS A 304 -20.60 -13.96 8.12
CA LYS A 304 -20.31 -13.79 9.57
C LYS A 304 -20.50 -12.35 10.02
N LEU A 305 -19.99 -11.39 9.26
CA LEU A 305 -20.13 -9.97 9.57
C LEU A 305 -21.53 -9.46 9.16
N GLY A 306 -22.04 -9.86 8.02
CA GLY A 306 -23.32 -9.39 7.50
C GLY A 306 -24.50 -9.73 8.41
N ASN A 307 -24.52 -10.94 8.96
CA ASN A 307 -25.61 -11.42 9.83
C ASN A 307 -25.44 -11.03 11.31
N ASN A 308 -24.37 -10.29 11.68
CA ASN A 308 -24.10 -10.00 13.10
C ASN A 308 -23.66 -8.54 13.27
N SER A 309 -24.60 -7.65 13.53
CA SER A 309 -24.36 -6.23 13.74
C SER A 309 -23.53 -5.93 14.98
N GLU A 310 -23.73 -6.69 16.06
CA GLU A 310 -22.95 -6.53 17.29
C GLU A 310 -21.48 -6.90 17.05
N LEU A 311 -21.20 -7.94 16.25
CA LEU A 311 -19.85 -8.28 15.87
C LEU A 311 -19.23 -7.20 15.00
N ARG A 312 -19.99 -6.66 14.02
CA ARG A 312 -19.52 -5.52 13.20
C ARG A 312 -19.16 -4.33 14.08
N LYS A 313 -20.03 -3.95 15.02
CA LYS A 313 -19.80 -2.85 15.96
C LYS A 313 -18.54 -3.07 16.80
N ARG A 314 -18.37 -4.25 17.37
CA ARG A 314 -17.21 -4.58 18.20
C ARG A 314 -15.90 -4.48 17.39
N ILE A 315 -15.86 -5.09 16.18
CA ILE A 315 -14.69 -5.04 15.30
C ILE A 315 -14.43 -3.61 14.81
N SER A 316 -15.49 -2.84 14.50
CA SER A 316 -15.39 -1.43 14.10
C SER A 316 -14.65 -0.60 15.14
N MET A 317 -15.06 -0.71 16.39
CA MET A 317 -14.43 0.03 17.50
C MET A 317 -12.96 -0.39 17.71
N ALA A 318 -12.69 -1.69 17.69
CA ALA A 318 -11.34 -2.22 17.86
C ALA A 318 -10.41 -1.83 16.69
N ALA A 319 -10.90 -1.89 15.45
CA ALA A 319 -10.16 -1.46 14.25
C ALA A 319 -9.75 0.01 14.34
N ARG A 320 -10.67 0.87 14.73
CA ARG A 320 -10.41 2.30 14.95
C ARG A 320 -9.37 2.51 16.04
N GLU A 321 -9.51 1.84 17.18
CA GLU A 321 -8.58 1.95 18.30
C GLU A 321 -7.17 1.50 17.92
N THR A 322 -7.04 0.37 17.21
CA THR A 322 -5.76 -0.11 16.67
C THR A 322 -5.11 0.95 15.78
N THR A 323 -5.89 1.60 14.92
CA THR A 323 -5.37 2.62 14.00
C THR A 323 -4.92 3.87 14.74
N GLU A 324 -5.70 4.35 15.71
CA GLU A 324 -5.35 5.51 16.55
C GLU A 324 -4.05 5.27 17.33
N LYS A 325 -3.84 4.06 17.86
CA LYS A 325 -2.66 3.74 18.67
C LYS A 325 -1.40 3.51 17.84
N ARG A 326 -1.52 2.85 16.68
CA ARG A 326 -0.35 2.35 15.93
C ARG A 326 -0.07 3.09 14.65
N PHE A 327 -1.09 3.62 13.97
CA PHE A 327 -0.97 4.08 12.58
C PHE A 327 -1.30 5.56 12.39
N ASP A 328 -1.18 6.38 13.44
CA ASP A 328 -1.27 7.83 13.33
C ASP A 328 -0.08 8.39 12.54
N LYS A 329 -0.37 9.24 11.56
CA LYS A 329 0.62 9.96 10.74
C LYS A 329 1.64 10.72 11.59
N ASN A 330 1.21 11.35 12.68
CA ASN A 330 2.09 12.16 13.54
C ASN A 330 3.14 11.29 14.24
N ARG A 331 2.76 10.06 14.66
CA ARG A 331 3.72 9.07 15.19
C ARG A 331 4.78 8.73 14.14
N MET A 332 4.37 8.34 12.94
CA MET A 332 5.27 7.98 11.84
C MET A 332 6.22 9.14 11.49
N VAL A 333 5.70 10.37 11.42
CA VAL A 333 6.51 11.56 11.13
C VAL A 333 7.52 11.80 12.24
N LYS A 334 7.11 11.75 13.53
CA LYS A 334 7.99 11.94 14.68
C LYS A 334 9.12 10.91 14.70
N GLU A 335 8.82 9.63 14.53
CA GLU A 335 9.83 8.56 14.52
C GLU A 335 10.78 8.71 13.33
N THR A 336 10.26 9.10 12.16
CA THR A 336 11.08 9.34 10.97
C THR A 336 12.03 10.53 11.18
N LEU A 337 11.54 11.64 11.75
CA LEU A 337 12.37 12.80 12.06
C LEU A 337 13.49 12.46 13.04
N GLN A 338 13.21 11.67 14.09
CA GLN A 338 14.23 11.21 15.03
C GLN A 338 15.37 10.44 14.34
N ILE A 339 15.03 9.58 13.36
CA ILE A 339 16.06 8.89 12.56
C ILE A 339 16.86 9.87 11.71
N LEU A 340 16.20 10.84 11.07
CA LEU A 340 16.87 11.84 10.24
C LEU A 340 17.82 12.71 11.07
N GLU A 341 17.39 13.14 12.25
CA GLU A 341 18.19 13.94 13.19
C GLU A 341 19.41 13.15 13.70
N THR A 342 19.21 11.89 14.12
CA THR A 342 20.31 11.01 14.57
C THR A 342 21.35 10.84 13.48
N VAL A 343 20.92 10.54 12.25
CA VAL A 343 21.84 10.32 11.11
C VAL A 343 22.57 11.60 10.71
N ASN A 344 21.92 12.75 10.87
CA ASN A 344 22.57 14.04 10.59
C ASN A 344 23.58 14.44 11.68
N GLY A 345 23.28 14.14 12.97
CA GLY A 345 24.18 14.42 14.09
C GLY A 345 25.38 13.47 14.20
N GLU A 346 25.33 12.27 13.58
CA GLU A 346 26.48 11.35 13.49
C GLU A 346 27.58 11.84 12.52
N LYS A 347 27.43 13.06 11.94
CA LYS A 347 28.43 13.68 11.03
C LYS A 347 29.63 14.37 11.77
N ASP A 348 29.43 14.70 13.02
CA ASP A 348 30.43 15.37 13.85
C ASP A 348 31.32 14.33 14.57
#